data_70f491c3a9646f7a39ae862e83b90f7a
#
_entry.id   70f491c3a9646f7a39ae862e83b90f7a
#
_cell.length_a   1.000
_cell.length_b   1.000
_cell.length_c   1.000
_cell.angle_alpha   90.00
_cell.angle_beta   90.00
_cell.angle_gamma   90.00
#
_symmetry.space_group_name_H-M   'P 1'
#
loop_
_entity.id
_entity.type
_entity.pdbx_description
1 polymer ?
#
loop_
_entity_poly.entity_id
_entity_poly.type
_entity_poly.pdbx_seq_one_letter_code
_entity_poly.pdbx_strand_id
1 'polypeptide(L)'
;YLSDHGESLGEYGIYLHGLPYAMAPEEQKHIAFIDWPGTLAARTHVDAACLGRTLDAPVTHDNLYHTVLGLMDVRSPTYRPALDAFGACRKAA
;
A
#
# COMPACT_ATOMS: atom_id res chain seq x y z
N TYR A 1 -6.29 -4.88 2.66
CA TYR A 1 -5.91 -4.58 4.05
C TYR A 1 -4.57 -3.86 4.08
N LEU A 2 -4.52 -2.78 4.81
CA LEU A 2 -3.28 -2.05 5.06
C LEU A 2 -3.22 -1.69 6.54
N SER A 3 -2.12 -2.04 7.21
CA SER A 3 -1.88 -1.61 8.58
C SER A 3 -1.51 -0.11 8.60
N ASP A 4 -1.97 0.60 9.63
CA ASP A 4 -1.60 2.00 9.84
C ASP A 4 -0.18 2.14 10.39
N HIS A 5 0.27 1.22 11.24
CA HIS A 5 1.61 1.18 11.79
C HIS A 5 1.96 -0.24 12.27
N GLY A 6 3.22 -0.45 12.59
CA GLY A 6 3.69 -1.65 13.27
C GLY A 6 3.64 -1.49 14.79
N GLU A 7 4.23 -2.45 15.50
CA GLU A 7 4.23 -2.48 16.95
C GLU A 7 5.53 -3.10 17.48
N SER A 8 6.14 -2.47 18.45
CA SER A 8 7.26 -3.05 19.19
C SER A 8 6.72 -3.90 20.34
N LEU A 9 7.19 -5.15 20.42
CA LEU A 9 6.73 -6.13 21.40
C LEU A 9 7.81 -6.46 22.45
N GLY A 10 8.78 -5.58 22.63
CA GLY A 10 9.88 -5.75 23.58
C GLY A 10 11.25 -5.89 22.93
N GLU A 11 11.35 -5.86 21.61
CA GLU A 11 12.61 -5.88 20.89
C GLU A 11 13.42 -4.65 21.33
N TYR A 12 14.71 -4.86 21.67
CA TYR A 12 15.60 -3.81 22.17
C TYR A 12 15.08 -3.14 23.46
N GLY A 13 14.16 -3.78 24.21
CA GLY A 13 13.51 -3.19 25.38
C GLY A 13 12.49 -2.11 25.06
N ILE A 14 12.08 -1.99 23.79
CA ILE A 14 11.12 -1.00 23.29
C ILE A 14 9.75 -1.67 23.10
N TYR A 15 8.70 -0.97 23.52
CA TYR A 15 7.32 -1.44 23.42
C TYR A 15 6.46 -0.40 22.71
N LEU A 16 5.30 -0.82 22.19
CA LEU A 16 4.29 0.03 21.60
C LEU A 16 4.76 0.66 20.27
N HIS A 17 4.29 1.84 19.99
CA HIS A 17 4.57 2.58 18.76
C HIS A 17 4.59 4.08 19.04
N GLY A 18 4.83 4.89 17.99
CA GLY A 18 4.75 6.34 18.12
C GLY A 18 6.07 7.03 18.34
N LEU A 19 7.20 6.34 18.24
CA LEU A 19 8.50 7.00 18.18
C LEU A 19 8.61 7.81 16.89
N PRO A 20 9.35 8.95 16.91
CA PRO A 20 9.66 9.67 15.68
C PRO A 20 10.24 8.73 14.63
N TYR A 21 9.83 8.90 13.37
CA TYR A 21 10.14 7.95 12.30
C TYR A 21 11.65 7.63 12.21
N ALA A 22 12.51 8.65 12.35
CA ALA A 22 13.95 8.46 12.29
C ALA A 22 14.52 7.60 13.43
N MET A 23 13.81 7.50 14.55
CA MET A 23 14.20 6.74 15.74
C MET A 23 13.46 5.43 15.89
N ALA A 24 12.33 5.27 15.19
CA ALA A 24 11.49 4.09 15.30
C ALA A 24 12.19 2.86 14.69
N PRO A 25 12.19 1.71 15.39
CA PRO A 25 12.70 0.46 14.81
C PRO A 25 11.78 -0.05 13.71
N GLU A 26 12.28 -0.97 12.88
CA GLU A 26 11.52 -1.54 11.76
C GLU A 26 10.21 -2.19 12.20
N GLU A 27 10.15 -2.75 13.40
CA GLU A 27 8.95 -3.36 13.97
C GLU A 27 7.77 -2.38 14.07
N GLN A 28 8.05 -1.07 14.17
CA GLN A 28 7.03 -0.03 14.19
C GLN A 28 6.70 0.53 12.81
N LYS A 29 7.53 0.28 11.80
CA LYS A 29 7.44 0.87 10.46
C LYS A 29 7.09 -0.12 9.36
N HIS A 30 7.59 -1.36 9.46
CA HIS A 30 7.36 -2.40 8.47
C HIS A 30 6.00 -3.04 8.72
N ILE A 31 5.08 -2.86 7.78
CA ILE A 31 3.68 -3.23 7.94
C ILE A 31 3.22 -4.16 6.82
N ALA A 32 2.10 -4.84 7.05
CA ALA A 32 1.46 -5.66 6.04
C ALA A 32 0.58 -4.82 5.12
N PHE A 33 0.72 -5.08 3.82
CA PHE A 33 -0.22 -4.62 2.79
C PHE A 33 -0.69 -5.85 2.03
N ILE A 34 -1.95 -6.22 2.21
CA ILE A 34 -2.52 -7.44 1.64
C ILE A 34 -3.65 -7.05 0.70
N ASP A 35 -3.53 -7.47 -0.55
CA ASP A 35 -4.58 -7.27 -1.55
C ASP A 35 -5.22 -8.62 -1.90
N TRP A 36 -6.53 -8.69 -1.76
CA TRP A 36 -7.34 -9.81 -2.18
C TRP A 36 -8.46 -9.29 -3.10
N PRO A 37 -8.17 -9.16 -4.38
CA PRO A 37 -9.09 -8.48 -5.31
C PRO A 37 -10.42 -9.21 -5.52
N GLY A 38 -10.46 -10.54 -5.43
CA GLY A 38 -11.69 -11.30 -5.63
C GLY A 38 -12.39 -10.91 -6.93
N THR A 39 -13.70 -10.69 -6.87
CA THR A 39 -14.48 -10.23 -8.03
C THR A 39 -14.28 -8.75 -8.35
N LEU A 40 -13.69 -7.99 -7.43
CA LEU A 40 -13.46 -6.56 -7.62
C LEU A 40 -12.41 -6.30 -8.72
N ALA A 41 -11.47 -7.23 -8.93
CA ALA A 41 -10.45 -7.10 -9.97
C ALA A 41 -11.06 -6.83 -11.35
N ALA A 42 -12.16 -7.51 -11.69
CA ALA A 42 -12.83 -7.32 -12.97
C ALA A 42 -13.45 -5.91 -13.08
N ARG A 43 -13.95 -5.37 -11.97
CA ARG A 43 -14.60 -4.04 -11.93
C ARG A 43 -13.60 -2.89 -11.93
N THR A 44 -12.43 -3.11 -11.38
CA THR A 44 -11.37 -2.10 -11.29
C THR A 44 -10.37 -2.19 -12.44
N HIS A 45 -10.54 -3.13 -13.35
CA HIS A 45 -9.65 -3.38 -14.49
C HIS A 45 -8.21 -3.70 -14.09
N VAL A 46 -7.99 -4.17 -12.86
CA VAL A 46 -6.67 -4.53 -12.34
C VAL A 46 -6.33 -5.97 -12.72
N ASP A 47 -5.15 -6.17 -13.28
CA ASP A 47 -4.64 -7.49 -13.64
C ASP A 47 -3.96 -8.13 -12.42
N ALA A 48 -4.60 -9.15 -11.84
CA ALA A 48 -4.09 -9.83 -10.66
C ALA A 48 -2.74 -10.53 -10.91
N ALA A 49 -2.52 -11.07 -12.10
CA ALA A 49 -1.24 -11.70 -12.43
C ALA A 49 -0.11 -10.66 -12.51
N CYS A 50 -0.42 -9.46 -13.03
CA CYS A 50 0.52 -8.34 -13.01
C CYS A 50 0.85 -7.93 -11.57
N LEU A 51 -0.14 -7.80 -10.69
CA LEU A 51 0.09 -7.48 -9.27
C LEU A 51 0.99 -8.51 -8.60
N GLY A 52 0.80 -9.80 -8.91
CA GLY A 52 1.65 -10.86 -8.37
C GLY A 52 3.13 -10.69 -8.69
N ARG A 53 3.48 -9.97 -9.74
CA ARG A 53 4.87 -9.69 -10.11
C ARG A 53 5.43 -8.44 -9.42
N THR A 54 4.62 -7.69 -8.69
CA THR A 54 5.02 -6.44 -8.03
C THR A 54 5.08 -6.56 -6.51
N LEU A 55 4.97 -7.77 -5.96
CA LEU A 55 4.86 -7.98 -4.50
C LEU A 55 6.08 -7.48 -3.72
N ASP A 56 7.26 -7.50 -4.34
CA ASP A 56 8.50 -7.05 -3.70
C ASP A 56 8.84 -5.58 -4.02
N ALA A 57 7.99 -4.90 -4.79
CA ALA A 57 8.20 -3.48 -5.09
C ALA A 57 8.00 -2.66 -3.80
N PRO A 58 8.91 -1.72 -3.50
CA PRO A 58 8.77 -0.89 -2.31
C PRO A 58 7.56 0.05 -2.43
N VAL A 59 6.71 0.03 -1.41
CA VAL A 59 5.57 0.94 -1.27
C VAL A 59 5.55 1.50 0.14
N THR A 60 4.94 2.66 0.30
CA THR A 60 4.74 3.32 1.59
C THR A 60 3.29 3.79 1.71
N HIS A 61 2.92 4.35 2.85
CA HIS A 61 1.59 4.97 3.02
C HIS A 61 1.32 6.08 2.01
N ASP A 62 2.35 6.70 1.44
CA ASP A 62 2.19 7.73 0.39
C ASP A 62 1.54 7.18 -0.88
N ASN A 63 1.63 5.88 -1.10
CA ASN A 63 0.97 5.21 -2.22
C ASN A 63 -0.54 5.04 -2.03
N LEU A 64 -1.02 5.05 -0.77
CA LEU A 64 -2.41 4.70 -0.46
C LEU A 64 -3.42 5.64 -1.12
N TYR A 65 -3.24 6.94 -0.95
CA TYR A 65 -4.14 7.96 -1.50
C TYR A 65 -4.35 7.78 -3.01
N HIS A 66 -3.26 7.67 -3.75
CA HIS A 66 -3.30 7.54 -5.21
C HIS A 66 -3.85 6.19 -5.65
N THR A 67 -3.56 5.12 -4.90
CA THR A 67 -4.10 3.79 -5.17
C THR A 67 -5.62 3.75 -4.98
N VAL A 68 -6.13 4.38 -3.92
CA VAL A 68 -7.58 4.47 -3.69
C VAL A 68 -8.26 5.27 -4.78
N LEU A 69 -7.71 6.43 -5.17
CA LEU A 69 -8.27 7.22 -6.26
C LEU A 69 -8.33 6.40 -7.56
N GLY A 70 -7.26 5.67 -7.87
CA GLY A 70 -7.22 4.82 -9.05
C GLY A 70 -8.23 3.68 -9.02
N LEU A 71 -8.37 3.00 -7.88
CA LEU A 71 -9.34 1.92 -7.72
C LEU A 71 -10.79 2.39 -7.86
N MET A 72 -11.08 3.59 -7.39
CA MET A 72 -12.40 4.19 -7.45
C MET A 72 -12.66 4.96 -8.74
N ASP A 73 -11.70 4.98 -9.67
CA ASP A 73 -11.74 5.76 -10.92
C ASP A 73 -12.09 7.24 -10.67
N VAL A 74 -11.52 7.81 -9.62
CA VAL A 74 -11.71 9.21 -9.27
C VAL A 74 -10.68 10.06 -9.98
N ARG A 75 -11.14 11.00 -10.80
CA ARG A 75 -10.27 11.98 -11.47
C ARG A 75 -10.02 13.16 -10.55
N SER A 76 -8.75 13.45 -10.31
CA SER A 76 -8.33 14.54 -9.44
C SER A 76 -7.02 15.13 -9.94
N PRO A 77 -6.85 16.46 -9.88
CA PRO A 77 -5.57 17.08 -10.24
C PRO A 77 -4.43 16.70 -9.28
N THR A 78 -4.76 16.14 -8.12
CA THR A 78 -3.77 15.67 -7.14
C THR A 78 -3.33 14.23 -7.36
N TYR A 79 -4.01 13.49 -8.24
CA TYR A 79 -3.64 12.10 -8.54
C TYR A 79 -2.29 12.04 -9.24
N ARG A 80 -1.41 11.19 -8.72
CA ARG A 80 -0.09 10.91 -9.31
C ARG A 80 0.00 9.43 -9.69
N PRO A 81 -0.04 9.10 -10.99
CA PRO A 81 0.00 7.69 -11.43
C PRO A 81 1.22 6.93 -10.92
N ALA A 82 2.37 7.59 -10.80
CA ALA A 82 3.60 6.97 -10.30
C ALA A 82 3.48 6.48 -8.84
N LEU A 83 2.55 7.02 -8.07
CA LEU A 83 2.31 6.62 -6.67
C LEU A 83 1.13 5.67 -6.52
N ASP A 84 0.40 5.37 -7.58
CA ASP A 84 -0.66 4.37 -7.57
C ASP A 84 -0.02 2.97 -7.64
N ALA A 85 -0.08 2.24 -6.53
CA ALA A 85 0.54 0.91 -6.41
C ALA A 85 -0.01 -0.09 -7.44
N PHE A 86 -1.23 0.12 -7.93
CA PHE A 86 -1.88 -0.76 -8.91
C PHE A 86 -1.91 -0.17 -10.31
N GLY A 87 -1.43 1.06 -10.47
CA GLY A 87 -1.55 1.79 -11.73
C GLY A 87 -0.91 1.09 -12.92
N ALA A 88 0.28 0.53 -12.74
CA ALA A 88 0.99 -0.19 -13.79
C ALA A 88 0.29 -1.50 -14.21
N CYS A 89 -0.60 -2.03 -13.37
CA CYS A 89 -1.33 -3.27 -13.62
C CYS A 89 -2.79 -3.03 -14.00
N ARG A 90 -3.19 -1.78 -14.19
CA ARG A 90 -4.56 -1.46 -14.59
C ARG A 90 -4.66 -1.48 -16.11
N LYS A 91 -5.62 -2.27 -16.61
CA LYS A 91 -5.90 -2.33 -18.04
C LYS A 91 -6.78 -1.13 -18.43
N ALA A 92 -6.63 -0.70 -19.67
CA ALA A 92 -7.56 0.29 -20.23
C ALA A 92 -8.99 -0.27 -20.20
N ALA A 93 -9.93 0.59 -19.87
CA ALA A 93 -11.34 0.23 -19.84
C ALA A 93 -11.86 -0.05 -21.25
#